data_6ab289db046d5d568c9633091c902ac1
#
_entry.id   6ab289db046d5d568c9633091c902ac1
#
_cell.length_a   1.000
_cell.length_b   1.000
_cell.length_c   1.000
_cell.angle_alpha   90.00
_cell.angle_beta   90.00
_cell.angle_gamma   90.00
#
_symmetry.space_group_name_H-M   'P 1'
#
loop_
_entity.id
_entity.type
_entity.pdbx_description
1 polymer ?
#
loop_
_entity_poly.entity_id
_entity_poly.type
_entity_poly.pdbx_seq_one_letter_code
_entity_poly.pdbx_strand_id
1 'polypeptide(L)'
;MCQAESLKFVAQHDFDFNVWIKQGCGYLSRQEEEMCRARIAAEYAKKVNDGKDESFAQEARVYNELMTTAYADIRRWMLTDSVQSAMLRGGPGIEAIKDIFSQGKVVPSADMPCFVTKEYDAYRRKIIHNDFAPQFPEFLFETVDDDDAVDNRRRGKCMRVLFLGPPPAVQTAKLERINSWLQRQQRAVTTAVGVRRIIDAVAAAKLPIVGHNCYLDLMHIYAKFMGNLPPLLGDWCCRMNQSFPAIFDTKHLLSGSQLRELVPDSTLDAAHMKLEELSVAKPKPADEATVQDAPSLSKVRNFPSITRAILGSDSAASAAHEAGAKPTCSLSATLHILKMF
;
A
#
# COMPACT_ATOMS: atom_id res chain seq x y z
N MET A 1 -3.09 -1.54 21.36
CA MET A 1 -2.27 -1.34 22.58
C MET A 1 -1.25 -2.46 22.65
N CYS A 2 0.05 -2.16 22.66
CA CYS A 2 1.07 -3.16 22.96
C CYS A 2 1.12 -3.35 24.46
N GLN A 3 1.02 -4.60 24.94
CA GLN A 3 1.22 -4.89 26.35
C GLN A 3 2.71 -4.73 26.69
N ALA A 4 3.02 -4.12 27.83
CA ALA A 4 4.40 -3.87 28.26
C ALA A 4 5.23 -5.16 28.35
N GLU A 5 4.60 -6.28 28.73
CA GLU A 5 5.23 -7.60 28.78
C GLU A 5 5.64 -8.11 27.40
N SER A 6 4.79 -7.91 26.39
CA SER A 6 5.12 -8.28 24.99
C SER A 6 6.31 -7.47 24.46
N LEU A 7 6.35 -6.16 24.76
CA LEU A 7 7.50 -5.32 24.38
C LEU A 7 8.78 -5.75 25.10
N LYS A 8 8.69 -6.08 26.39
CA LYS A 8 9.82 -6.59 27.16
C LYS A 8 10.31 -7.92 26.60
N PHE A 9 9.41 -8.82 26.25
CA PHE A 9 9.75 -10.10 25.65
C PHE A 9 10.53 -9.92 24.34
N VAL A 10 10.00 -9.14 23.39
CA VAL A 10 10.71 -8.94 22.10
C VAL A 10 12.03 -8.19 22.27
N ALA A 11 12.12 -7.25 23.23
CA ALA A 11 13.37 -6.57 23.55
C ALA A 11 14.44 -7.51 24.13
N GLN A 12 14.03 -8.52 24.90
CA GLN A 12 14.93 -9.56 25.42
C GLN A 12 15.43 -10.53 24.35
N HIS A 13 14.81 -10.53 23.16
CA HIS A 13 15.19 -11.36 22.00
C HIS A 13 15.82 -10.52 20.88
N ASP A 14 16.53 -9.45 21.25
CA ASP A 14 17.29 -8.59 20.35
C ASP A 14 16.48 -7.96 19.19
N PHE A 15 15.16 -7.74 19.43
CA PHE A 15 14.32 -7.06 18.44
C PHE A 15 14.66 -5.57 18.37
N ASP A 16 15.10 -5.11 17.21
CA ASP A 16 15.43 -3.71 16.99
C ASP A 16 14.17 -2.89 16.62
N PHE A 17 13.65 -2.19 17.63
CA PHE A 17 12.51 -1.29 17.44
C PHE A 17 12.80 -0.12 16.50
N ASN A 18 14.05 0.33 16.38
CA ASN A 18 14.40 1.43 15.48
C ASN A 18 14.36 0.99 14.02
N VAL A 19 14.84 -0.22 13.73
CA VAL A 19 14.70 -0.84 12.41
C VAL A 19 13.22 -1.04 12.09
N TRP A 20 12.45 -1.59 13.03
CA TRP A 20 11.03 -1.81 12.84
C TRP A 20 10.26 -0.50 12.56
N ILE A 21 10.52 0.57 13.30
CA ILE A 21 9.87 1.88 13.12
C ILE A 21 10.26 2.51 11.77
N LYS A 22 11.55 2.43 11.38
CA LYS A 22 12.08 3.10 10.19
C LYS A 22 11.83 2.32 8.90
N GLN A 23 11.85 1.00 8.95
CA GLN A 23 11.84 0.10 7.79
C GLN A 23 10.69 -0.90 7.81
N GLY A 24 9.90 -0.93 8.87
CA GLY A 24 8.75 -1.83 9.01
C GLY A 24 7.72 -1.59 7.92
N CYS A 25 7.18 -2.67 7.39
CA CYS A 25 6.12 -2.63 6.40
C CYS A 25 4.76 -2.51 7.09
N GLY A 26 4.07 -1.41 6.88
CA GLY A 26 2.68 -1.25 7.31
C GLY A 26 1.72 -2.15 6.54
N TYR A 27 0.45 -2.09 6.91
CA TYR A 27 -0.62 -2.74 6.17
C TYR A 27 -1.94 -1.99 6.36
N LEU A 28 -2.86 -2.18 5.41
CA LEU A 28 -4.27 -1.86 5.56
C LEU A 28 -5.05 -3.17 5.64
N SER A 29 -6.00 -3.25 6.57
CA SER A 29 -7.03 -4.29 6.54
C SER A 29 -7.90 -4.14 5.29
N ARG A 30 -8.67 -5.16 4.93
CA ARG A 30 -9.59 -5.07 3.78
C ARG A 30 -10.62 -3.97 3.96
N GLN A 31 -11.14 -3.80 5.18
CA GLN A 31 -12.11 -2.76 5.50
C GLN A 31 -11.49 -1.35 5.37
N GLU A 32 -10.28 -1.14 5.88
CA GLU A 32 -9.58 0.15 5.76
C GLU A 32 -9.27 0.48 4.30
N GLU A 33 -8.85 -0.50 3.49
CA GLU A 33 -8.65 -0.31 2.06
C GLU A 33 -9.95 0.11 1.37
N GLU A 34 -11.06 -0.57 1.64
CA GLU A 34 -12.37 -0.24 1.07
C GLU A 34 -12.80 1.17 1.45
N MET A 35 -12.65 1.56 2.72
CA MET A 35 -12.92 2.92 3.20
C MET A 35 -12.05 3.97 2.49
N CYS A 36 -10.75 3.69 2.31
CA CYS A 36 -9.85 4.59 1.60
C CYS A 36 -10.27 4.74 0.13
N ARG A 37 -10.58 3.65 -0.55
CA ARG A 37 -11.04 3.67 -1.95
C ARG A 37 -12.38 4.39 -2.11
N ALA A 38 -13.33 4.17 -1.20
CA ALA A 38 -14.62 4.87 -1.20
C ALA A 38 -14.43 6.38 -1.02
N ARG A 39 -13.55 6.81 -0.09
CA ARG A 39 -13.22 8.22 0.11
C ARG A 39 -12.61 8.85 -1.14
N ILE A 40 -11.65 8.15 -1.78
CA ILE A 40 -11.02 8.62 -3.02
C ILE A 40 -12.06 8.77 -4.13
N ALA A 41 -12.99 7.81 -4.27
CA ALA A 41 -14.05 7.86 -5.26
C ALA A 41 -15.00 9.06 -5.02
N ALA A 42 -15.37 9.33 -3.77
CA ALA A 42 -16.19 10.47 -3.41
C ALA A 42 -15.48 11.82 -3.70
N GLU A 43 -14.19 11.92 -3.37
CA GLU A 43 -13.39 13.11 -3.68
C GLU A 43 -13.21 13.30 -5.20
N TYR A 44 -13.03 12.22 -5.95
CA TYR A 44 -12.96 12.26 -7.41
C TYR A 44 -14.27 12.77 -8.01
N ALA A 45 -15.39 12.22 -7.59
CA ALA A 45 -16.72 12.68 -8.03
C ALA A 45 -16.93 14.17 -7.74
N LYS A 46 -16.53 14.63 -6.55
CA LYS A 46 -16.60 16.05 -6.19
C LYS A 46 -15.72 16.90 -7.12
N LYS A 47 -14.48 16.50 -7.40
CA LYS A 47 -13.55 17.25 -8.27
C LYS A 47 -14.02 17.31 -9.72
N VAL A 48 -14.65 16.26 -10.22
CA VAL A 48 -15.21 16.21 -11.58
C VAL A 48 -16.46 17.08 -11.69
N ASN A 49 -17.30 17.06 -10.66
CA ASN A 49 -18.58 17.77 -10.61
C ASN A 49 -18.46 19.16 -9.97
N ASP A 50 -17.24 19.70 -9.83
CA ASP A 50 -17.02 21.00 -9.17
C ASP A 50 -17.67 22.13 -9.97
N GLY A 51 -19.01 22.08 -9.92
CA GLY A 51 -19.92 23.12 -10.36
C GLY A 51 -19.83 24.29 -9.40
N LYS A 52 -19.97 25.48 -9.95
CA LYS A 52 -19.96 26.76 -9.28
C LYS A 52 -20.71 26.70 -7.96
N ASP A 53 -20.04 27.00 -6.87
CA ASP A 53 -20.64 27.20 -5.57
C ASP A 53 -21.36 28.60 -5.64
N GLU A 54 -22.62 28.59 -6.04
CA GLU A 54 -23.43 29.83 -6.25
C GLU A 54 -23.55 30.66 -4.98
N SER A 55 -23.44 30.02 -3.80
CA SER A 55 -23.49 30.74 -2.52
C SER A 55 -22.33 31.73 -2.34
N PHE A 56 -21.22 31.50 -3.05
CA PHE A 56 -20.00 32.28 -2.90
C PHE A 56 -19.95 33.55 -3.71
N ALA A 57 -20.75 33.67 -4.78
CA ALA A 57 -20.77 34.84 -5.64
C ALA A 57 -21.27 36.11 -4.93
N GLN A 58 -22.08 35.97 -3.89
CA GLN A 58 -22.65 37.05 -3.13
C GLN A 58 -21.67 37.64 -2.10
N GLU A 59 -20.81 36.81 -1.50
CA GLU A 59 -19.78 37.24 -0.55
C GLU A 59 -18.57 37.89 -1.25
N ALA A 60 -18.27 37.52 -2.47
CA ALA A 60 -17.14 38.04 -3.24
C ALA A 60 -17.23 39.57 -3.50
N ARG A 61 -18.44 40.11 -3.54
CA ARG A 61 -18.66 41.56 -3.79
C ARG A 61 -18.13 42.46 -2.67
N VAL A 62 -18.05 41.97 -1.44
CA VAL A 62 -17.58 42.74 -0.27
C VAL A 62 -16.05 42.86 -0.23
N TYR A 63 -15.33 41.98 -0.92
CA TYR A 63 -13.86 41.91 -0.91
C TYR A 63 -13.17 42.50 -2.15
N ASN A 64 -13.91 43.20 -3.02
CA ASN A 64 -13.38 43.73 -4.26
C ASN A 64 -12.16 44.64 -4.07
N GLU A 65 -12.09 45.42 -3.01
CA GLU A 65 -10.95 46.31 -2.74
C GLU A 65 -9.67 45.58 -2.43
N LEU A 66 -9.76 44.48 -1.65
CA LEU A 66 -8.59 43.62 -1.28
C LEU A 66 -8.06 42.82 -2.45
N MET A 67 -8.91 42.53 -3.44
CA MET A 67 -8.55 41.75 -4.62
C MET A 67 -8.08 42.60 -5.81
N THR A 68 -8.24 43.92 -5.74
CA THR A 68 -7.91 44.84 -6.84
C THR A 68 -6.45 44.67 -7.29
N THR A 69 -5.52 44.52 -6.35
CA THR A 69 -4.11 44.38 -6.64
C THR A 69 -3.81 43.01 -7.34
N ALA A 70 -4.41 41.91 -6.85
CA ALA A 70 -4.22 40.59 -7.44
C ALA A 70 -4.75 40.53 -8.87
N TYR A 71 -5.93 41.11 -9.10
CA TYR A 71 -6.53 41.19 -10.44
C TYR A 71 -5.73 42.10 -11.38
N ALA A 72 -5.22 43.20 -10.86
CA ALA A 72 -4.38 44.13 -11.63
C ALA A 72 -3.06 43.46 -12.05
N ASP A 73 -2.42 42.70 -11.15
CA ASP A 73 -1.17 42.01 -11.44
C ASP A 73 -1.38 40.89 -12.48
N ILE A 74 -2.44 40.10 -12.35
CA ILE A 74 -2.77 39.04 -13.33
C ILE A 74 -3.11 39.67 -14.69
N ARG A 75 -3.94 40.72 -14.73
CA ARG A 75 -4.29 41.42 -15.98
C ARG A 75 -3.06 42.04 -16.65
N ARG A 76 -2.17 42.66 -15.87
CA ARG A 76 -0.93 43.27 -16.38
C ARG A 76 -0.05 42.18 -17.03
N TRP A 77 0.06 41.01 -16.39
CA TRP A 77 0.78 39.89 -16.96
C TRP A 77 0.12 39.37 -18.24
N MET A 78 -1.20 39.27 -18.28
CA MET A 78 -1.91 38.83 -19.49
C MET A 78 -1.68 39.74 -20.69
N LEU A 79 -1.33 41.01 -20.45
CA LEU A 79 -1.03 42.02 -21.49
C LEU A 79 0.44 42.01 -21.92
N THR A 80 1.29 41.16 -21.37
CA THR A 80 2.71 41.08 -21.77
C THR A 80 2.85 40.47 -23.19
N ASP A 81 3.92 40.88 -23.88
CA ASP A 81 4.19 40.38 -25.24
C ASP A 81 4.30 38.87 -25.32
N SER A 82 4.82 38.22 -24.28
CA SER A 82 4.93 36.78 -24.20
C SER A 82 3.57 36.07 -24.22
N VAL A 83 2.61 36.58 -23.46
CA VAL A 83 1.24 36.04 -23.43
C VAL A 83 0.51 36.35 -24.71
N GLN A 84 0.59 37.62 -25.21
CA GLN A 84 -0.05 38.03 -26.46
C GLN A 84 0.49 37.20 -27.65
N SER A 85 1.78 36.97 -27.70
CA SER A 85 2.38 36.10 -28.73
C SER A 85 1.93 34.63 -28.63
N ALA A 86 1.78 34.11 -27.43
CA ALA A 86 1.26 32.75 -27.21
C ALA A 86 -0.22 32.67 -27.63
N MET A 87 -1.02 33.71 -27.33
CA MET A 87 -2.42 33.78 -27.77
C MET A 87 -2.56 33.80 -29.29
N LEU A 88 -1.68 34.52 -29.98
CA LEU A 88 -1.64 34.53 -31.46
C LEU A 88 -1.28 33.16 -32.06
N ARG A 89 -0.46 32.38 -31.36
CA ARG A 89 -0.11 31.01 -31.77
C ARG A 89 -1.18 29.98 -31.40
N GLY A 90 -2.15 30.33 -30.55
CA GLY A 90 -3.22 29.42 -30.13
C GLY A 90 -2.86 28.49 -28.95
N GLY A 91 -1.70 28.72 -28.31
CA GLY A 91 -1.22 27.93 -27.17
C GLY A 91 -0.68 26.55 -27.52
N PRO A 92 -0.34 25.74 -26.52
CA PRO A 92 0.07 24.35 -26.73
C PRO A 92 -1.11 23.52 -27.22
N GLY A 93 -0.90 22.63 -28.19
CA GLY A 93 -1.97 21.76 -28.69
C GLY A 93 -2.49 20.79 -27.61
N ILE A 94 -3.69 20.25 -27.80
CA ILE A 94 -4.37 19.36 -26.83
C ILE A 94 -3.51 18.15 -26.45
N GLU A 95 -2.81 17.53 -27.41
CA GLU A 95 -1.95 16.38 -27.14
C GLU A 95 -0.74 16.77 -26.27
N ALA A 96 -0.10 17.91 -26.54
CA ALA A 96 0.97 18.42 -25.69
C ALA A 96 0.49 18.69 -24.25
N ILE A 97 -0.73 19.19 -24.09
CA ILE A 97 -1.35 19.39 -22.77
C ILE A 97 -1.54 18.07 -22.04
N LYS A 98 -2.05 17.04 -22.71
CA LYS A 98 -2.18 15.71 -22.10
C LYS A 98 -0.83 15.19 -21.61
N ASP A 99 0.20 15.26 -22.42
CA ASP A 99 1.54 14.81 -22.06
C ASP A 99 2.12 15.59 -20.88
N ILE A 100 2.02 16.92 -20.90
CA ILE A 100 2.53 17.78 -19.82
C ILE A 100 1.82 17.48 -18.48
N PHE A 101 0.51 17.40 -18.49
CA PHE A 101 -0.27 17.22 -17.26
C PHE A 101 -0.28 15.77 -16.73
N SER A 102 -0.08 14.78 -17.61
CA SER A 102 0.08 13.38 -17.20
C SER A 102 1.38 13.15 -16.42
N GLN A 103 2.45 13.86 -16.74
CA GLN A 103 3.74 13.77 -16.06
C GLN A 103 3.74 14.38 -14.65
N GLY A 104 2.69 15.16 -14.30
CA GLY A 104 2.50 15.71 -12.96
C GLY A 104 3.34 16.95 -12.64
N LYS A 105 4.34 17.28 -13.48
CA LYS A 105 5.16 18.50 -13.34
C LYS A 105 4.97 19.38 -14.56
N VAL A 106 4.31 20.51 -14.35
CA VAL A 106 4.08 21.49 -15.40
C VAL A 106 5.26 22.43 -15.51
N VAL A 107 5.95 22.42 -16.64
CA VAL A 107 7.06 23.31 -16.95
C VAL A 107 6.55 24.37 -17.95
N PRO A 108 6.63 25.67 -17.62
CA PRO A 108 6.24 26.74 -18.52
C PRO A 108 7.08 26.72 -19.82
N SER A 109 6.46 27.13 -20.91
CA SER A 109 7.12 27.27 -22.23
C SER A 109 6.68 28.57 -22.90
N ALA A 110 7.29 28.86 -24.05
CA ALA A 110 6.92 30.03 -24.85
C ALA A 110 5.45 29.98 -25.30
N ASP A 111 4.91 28.78 -25.56
CA ASP A 111 3.50 28.59 -25.95
C ASP A 111 2.57 28.43 -24.75
N MET A 112 3.14 28.24 -23.56
CA MET A 112 2.43 28.09 -22.29
C MET A 112 3.04 29.03 -21.23
N PRO A 113 2.92 30.35 -21.38
CA PRO A 113 3.41 31.29 -20.39
C PRO A 113 2.70 31.12 -19.05
N CYS A 114 3.45 31.35 -17.98
CA CYS A 114 3.05 31.14 -16.61
C CYS A 114 3.24 32.39 -15.77
N PHE A 115 2.30 32.65 -14.87
CA PHE A 115 2.41 33.65 -13.81
C PHE A 115 2.10 33.01 -12.46
N VAL A 116 2.92 33.30 -11.47
CA VAL A 116 2.71 32.87 -10.08
C VAL A 116 2.47 34.12 -9.24
N THR A 117 1.34 34.17 -8.54
CA THR A 117 1.02 35.27 -7.62
C THR A 117 1.86 35.18 -6.35
N LYS A 118 1.86 36.22 -5.54
CA LYS A 118 2.25 36.14 -4.15
C LYS A 118 1.35 35.16 -3.36
N GLU A 119 1.75 34.84 -2.16
CA GLU A 119 0.94 34.01 -1.25
C GLU A 119 -0.42 34.65 -0.97
N TYR A 120 -1.45 33.84 -1.07
CA TYR A 120 -2.80 34.17 -0.68
C TYR A 120 -3.40 33.11 0.24
N ASP A 121 -4.24 33.55 1.19
CA ASP A 121 -5.06 32.65 2.00
C ASP A 121 -6.06 31.85 1.13
N ALA A 122 -6.64 30.81 1.72
CA ALA A 122 -7.55 29.91 1.00
C ALA A 122 -8.78 30.65 0.44
N TYR A 123 -9.23 31.67 1.16
CA TYR A 123 -10.41 32.43 0.78
C TYR A 123 -10.15 33.32 -0.47
N ARG A 124 -9.03 34.04 -0.50
CA ARG A 124 -8.64 34.84 -1.66
C ARG A 124 -8.41 34.01 -2.91
N ARG A 125 -7.75 32.85 -2.76
CA ARG A 125 -7.57 31.91 -3.88
C ARG A 125 -8.90 31.41 -4.41
N LYS A 126 -9.88 31.13 -3.53
CA LYS A 126 -11.23 30.73 -3.94
C LYS A 126 -11.95 31.80 -4.70
N ILE A 127 -11.83 33.11 -4.30
CA ILE A 127 -12.39 34.26 -5.03
C ILE A 127 -11.78 34.32 -6.44
N ILE A 128 -10.44 34.26 -6.57
CA ILE A 128 -9.79 34.31 -7.89
C ILE A 128 -10.31 33.17 -8.78
N HIS A 129 -10.47 31.99 -8.23
CA HIS A 129 -10.92 30.84 -8.99
C HIS A 129 -12.40 30.96 -9.42
N ASN A 130 -13.28 31.43 -8.55
CA ASN A 130 -14.71 31.41 -8.80
C ASN A 130 -15.21 32.68 -9.51
N ASP A 131 -14.60 33.83 -9.26
CA ASP A 131 -15.03 35.11 -9.82
C ASP A 131 -14.19 35.55 -11.04
N PHE A 132 -12.85 35.40 -10.93
CA PHE A 132 -11.94 35.88 -11.97
C PHE A 132 -11.69 34.87 -13.08
N ALA A 133 -11.45 33.61 -12.74
CA ALA A 133 -11.13 32.56 -13.74
C ALA A 133 -12.22 32.36 -14.80
N PRO A 134 -13.53 32.44 -14.51
CA PRO A 134 -14.56 32.29 -15.54
C PRO A 134 -14.55 33.37 -16.61
N GLN A 135 -13.95 34.55 -16.32
CA GLN A 135 -13.82 35.67 -17.28
C GLN A 135 -12.72 35.41 -18.32
N PHE A 136 -11.81 34.43 -18.03
CA PHE A 136 -10.65 34.11 -18.85
C PHE A 136 -10.58 32.58 -19.11
N PRO A 137 -11.48 32.05 -19.95
CA PRO A 137 -11.62 30.59 -20.13
C PRO A 137 -10.43 29.95 -20.85
N GLU A 138 -9.52 30.72 -21.44
CA GLU A 138 -8.28 30.27 -22.08
C GLU A 138 -7.15 30.01 -21.08
N PHE A 139 -7.36 30.39 -19.82
CA PHE A 139 -6.35 30.28 -18.77
C PHE A 139 -6.75 29.26 -17.72
N LEU A 140 -5.77 28.47 -17.30
CA LEU A 140 -5.90 27.59 -16.14
C LEU A 140 -5.42 28.31 -14.88
N PHE A 141 -6.30 28.41 -13.90
CA PHE A 141 -5.99 28.91 -12.56
C PHE A 141 -5.85 27.74 -11.60
N GLU A 142 -4.72 27.66 -10.91
CA GLU A 142 -4.46 26.57 -9.99
C GLU A 142 -3.72 26.99 -8.73
N THR A 143 -3.98 26.32 -7.63
CA THR A 143 -3.24 26.51 -6.39
C THR A 143 -1.98 25.67 -6.40
N VAL A 144 -0.82 26.28 -6.13
CA VAL A 144 0.47 25.62 -5.99
C VAL A 144 1.11 25.98 -4.66
N ASP A 145 2.00 25.12 -4.17
CA ASP A 145 2.83 25.45 -3.02
C ASP A 145 3.92 26.45 -3.45
N ASP A 146 4.28 27.35 -2.55
CA ASP A 146 5.41 28.26 -2.76
C ASP A 146 6.71 27.47 -2.59
N ASP A 147 7.36 27.13 -3.70
CA ASP A 147 8.61 26.38 -3.72
C ASP A 147 9.81 27.21 -3.23
N ASP A 148 9.68 28.55 -3.18
CA ASP A 148 10.74 29.47 -2.76
C ASP A 148 10.71 29.79 -1.25
N ALA A 149 9.75 29.26 -0.50
CA ALA A 149 9.66 29.47 0.95
C ALA A 149 10.87 28.85 1.68
N VAL A 150 11.72 29.69 2.24
CA VAL A 150 12.93 29.32 3.00
C VAL A 150 12.64 28.46 4.24
N ASP A 151 11.42 28.52 4.76
CA ASP A 151 10.99 27.74 5.91
C ASP A 151 9.93 26.69 5.51
N ASN A 152 10.37 25.45 5.46
CA ASN A 152 9.52 24.27 5.17
C ASN A 152 8.30 24.10 6.11
N ARG A 153 8.22 24.85 7.20
CA ARG A 153 7.12 24.81 8.18
C ARG A 153 5.97 25.75 7.88
N ARG A 154 6.18 26.74 6.96
CA ARG A 154 5.17 27.75 6.55
C ARG A 154 5.15 27.88 5.03
N ARG A 155 4.90 26.78 4.32
CA ARG A 155 4.66 26.86 2.88
C ARG A 155 3.32 27.53 2.65
N GLY A 156 3.36 28.78 2.23
CA GLY A 156 2.20 29.49 1.71
C GLY A 156 1.70 28.84 0.42
N LYS A 157 0.50 29.18 0.01
CA LYS A 157 -0.05 28.72 -1.26
C LYS A 157 -0.27 29.88 -2.18
N CYS A 158 0.28 29.79 -3.39
CA CYS A 158 0.16 30.76 -4.47
C CYS A 158 -0.87 30.32 -5.50
N MET A 159 -1.35 31.28 -6.30
CA MET A 159 -2.08 30.96 -7.53
C MET A 159 -1.12 30.94 -8.70
N ARG A 160 -1.14 29.87 -9.46
CA ARG A 160 -0.48 29.78 -10.75
C ARG A 160 -1.50 29.95 -11.86
N VAL A 161 -1.22 30.84 -12.80
CA VAL A 161 -2.05 31.13 -13.97
C VAL A 161 -1.27 30.70 -15.20
N LEU A 162 -1.85 29.82 -15.99
CA LEU A 162 -1.24 29.27 -17.20
C LEU A 162 -2.13 29.61 -18.39
N PHE A 163 -1.54 30.14 -19.45
CA PHE A 163 -2.23 30.22 -20.75
C PHE A 163 -2.17 28.87 -21.44
N LEU A 164 -3.32 28.32 -21.83
CA LEU A 164 -3.42 27.00 -22.47
C LEU A 164 -4.08 27.05 -23.87
N GLY A 165 -4.62 28.21 -24.24
CA GLY A 165 -5.35 28.37 -25.50
C GLY A 165 -6.85 28.10 -25.35
N PRO A 166 -7.54 27.55 -26.34
CA PRO A 166 -8.99 27.49 -26.39
C PRO A 166 -9.57 26.69 -25.19
N PRO A 167 -10.83 27.00 -24.76
CA PRO A 167 -11.46 26.39 -23.59
C PRO A 167 -11.41 24.85 -23.53
N PRO A 168 -11.50 24.10 -24.64
CA PRO A 168 -11.30 22.63 -24.61
C PRO A 168 -9.92 22.21 -24.11
N ALA A 169 -8.87 22.98 -24.39
CA ALA A 169 -7.52 22.72 -23.91
C ALA A 169 -7.44 22.85 -22.39
N VAL A 170 -8.08 23.88 -21.83
CA VAL A 170 -8.17 24.09 -20.36
C VAL A 170 -8.96 22.96 -19.70
N GLN A 171 -10.06 22.51 -20.30
CA GLN A 171 -10.82 21.37 -19.79
C GLN A 171 -9.99 20.08 -19.80
N THR A 172 -9.26 19.82 -20.88
CA THR A 172 -8.34 18.68 -20.95
C THR A 172 -7.31 18.72 -19.83
N ALA A 173 -6.66 19.86 -19.61
CA ALA A 173 -5.69 20.03 -18.54
C ALA A 173 -6.29 19.78 -17.14
N LYS A 174 -7.50 20.26 -16.88
CA LYS A 174 -8.21 20.02 -15.62
C LYS A 174 -8.48 18.52 -15.43
N LEU A 175 -8.98 17.82 -16.44
CA LEU A 175 -9.27 16.40 -16.39
C LEU A 175 -7.99 15.58 -16.18
N GLU A 176 -6.90 15.87 -16.91
CA GLU A 176 -5.63 15.18 -16.72
C GLU A 176 -5.05 15.38 -15.33
N ARG A 177 -5.23 16.54 -14.72
CA ARG A 177 -4.85 16.75 -13.32
C ARG A 177 -5.64 15.90 -12.35
N ILE A 178 -6.95 15.84 -12.53
CA ILE A 178 -7.83 15.02 -11.70
C ILE A 178 -7.44 13.53 -11.86
N ASN A 179 -7.20 13.08 -13.08
CA ASN A 179 -6.77 11.72 -13.38
C ASN A 179 -5.40 11.39 -12.75
N SER A 180 -4.43 12.29 -12.90
CA SER A 180 -3.10 12.14 -12.29
C SER A 180 -3.18 12.10 -10.76
N TRP A 181 -4.03 12.93 -10.15
CA TRP A 181 -4.30 12.86 -8.72
C TRP A 181 -4.90 11.51 -8.34
N LEU A 182 -5.93 11.05 -9.04
CA LEU A 182 -6.58 9.76 -8.81
C LEU A 182 -5.57 8.60 -8.86
N GLN A 183 -4.73 8.57 -9.90
CA GLN A 183 -3.69 7.55 -10.05
C GLN A 183 -2.70 7.56 -8.88
N ARG A 184 -2.27 8.76 -8.43
CA ARG A 184 -1.39 8.86 -7.24
C ARG A 184 -2.05 8.31 -5.99
N GLN A 185 -3.33 8.66 -5.75
CA GLN A 185 -4.08 8.15 -4.59
C GLN A 185 -4.25 6.63 -4.65
N GLN A 186 -4.60 6.08 -5.81
CA GLN A 186 -4.74 4.64 -6.01
C GLN A 186 -3.41 3.90 -5.78
N ARG A 187 -2.30 4.44 -6.28
CA ARG A 187 -0.96 3.89 -6.02
C ARG A 187 -0.60 3.95 -4.54
N ALA A 188 -0.91 5.06 -3.87
CA ALA A 188 -0.66 5.20 -2.43
C ALA A 188 -1.42 4.15 -1.62
N VAL A 189 -2.72 3.92 -1.92
CA VAL A 189 -3.49 2.85 -1.27
C VAL A 189 -2.90 1.48 -1.57
N THR A 190 -2.55 1.19 -2.83
CA THR A 190 -1.95 -0.08 -3.22
C THR A 190 -0.63 -0.34 -2.48
N THR A 191 0.18 0.70 -2.29
CA THR A 191 1.42 0.61 -1.50
C THR A 191 1.11 0.40 -0.02
N ALA A 192 0.12 1.11 0.53
CA ALA A 192 -0.27 1.02 1.93
C ALA A 192 -0.92 -0.33 2.32
N VAL A 193 -1.44 -1.11 1.35
CA VAL A 193 -1.87 -2.50 1.59
C VAL A 193 -0.73 -3.35 2.17
N GLY A 194 0.50 -3.07 1.77
CA GLY A 194 1.71 -3.58 2.42
C GLY A 194 1.77 -5.11 2.52
N VAL A 195 2.14 -5.61 3.71
CA VAL A 195 2.34 -7.06 3.96
C VAL A 195 1.07 -7.90 3.74
N ARG A 196 -0.13 -7.30 3.82
CA ARG A 196 -1.37 -8.03 3.54
C ARG A 196 -1.38 -8.64 2.14
N ARG A 197 -0.69 -8.06 1.16
CA ARG A 197 -0.58 -8.60 -0.20
C ARG A 197 -0.03 -10.03 -0.21
N ILE A 198 0.86 -10.37 0.73
CA ILE A 198 1.39 -11.73 0.87
C ILE A 198 0.27 -12.66 1.34
N ILE A 199 -0.47 -12.26 2.36
CA ILE A 199 -1.60 -13.04 2.88
C ILE A 199 -2.66 -13.26 1.81
N ASP A 200 -3.02 -12.19 1.07
CA ASP A 200 -3.99 -12.27 -0.02
C ASP A 200 -3.49 -13.19 -1.16
N ALA A 201 -2.20 -13.16 -1.50
CA ALA A 201 -1.61 -14.03 -2.51
C ALA A 201 -1.62 -15.51 -2.08
N VAL A 202 -1.26 -15.81 -0.83
CA VAL A 202 -1.32 -17.16 -0.25
C VAL A 202 -2.76 -17.68 -0.25
N ALA A 203 -3.73 -16.85 0.15
CA ALA A 203 -5.14 -17.19 0.15
C ALA A 203 -5.69 -17.43 -1.26
N ALA A 204 -5.31 -16.59 -2.23
CA ALA A 204 -5.74 -16.73 -3.64
C ALA A 204 -5.17 -18.01 -4.28
N ALA A 205 -3.90 -18.32 -4.00
CA ALA A 205 -3.25 -19.52 -4.50
C ALA A 205 -3.64 -20.80 -3.75
N LYS A 206 -4.45 -20.70 -2.68
CA LYS A 206 -4.87 -21.84 -1.83
C LYS A 206 -3.68 -22.64 -1.31
N LEU A 207 -2.57 -21.98 -1.02
CA LEU A 207 -1.37 -22.63 -0.54
C LEU A 207 -1.58 -23.20 0.87
N PRO A 208 -0.98 -24.36 1.17
CA PRO A 208 -1.01 -24.90 2.52
C PRO A 208 -0.25 -24.01 3.49
N ILE A 209 -0.83 -23.81 4.67
CA ILE A 209 -0.19 -23.12 5.80
C ILE A 209 0.34 -24.18 6.75
N VAL A 210 1.58 -24.00 7.17
CA VAL A 210 2.22 -24.84 8.18
C VAL A 210 2.64 -23.94 9.34
N GLY A 211 2.18 -24.30 10.53
CA GLY A 211 2.52 -23.58 11.76
C GLY A 211 2.86 -24.54 12.89
N HIS A 212 3.27 -24.00 14.02
CA HIS A 212 3.50 -24.74 15.25
C HIS A 212 2.80 -24.03 16.40
N ASN A 213 1.75 -24.62 16.95
CA ASN A 213 0.86 -24.00 17.93
C ASN A 213 0.25 -22.68 17.41
N CYS A 214 -0.15 -22.68 16.14
CA CYS A 214 -0.42 -21.48 15.36
C CYS A 214 -1.89 -20.99 15.44
N TYR A 215 -2.71 -21.54 16.32
CA TYR A 215 -4.12 -21.19 16.43
C TYR A 215 -4.33 -19.68 16.66
N LEU A 216 -3.65 -19.11 17.64
CA LEU A 216 -3.75 -17.67 17.95
C LEU A 216 -3.17 -16.80 16.81
N ASP A 217 -2.08 -17.25 16.18
CA ASP A 217 -1.49 -16.55 15.04
C ASP A 217 -2.46 -16.45 13.87
N LEU A 218 -3.19 -17.52 13.59
CA LEU A 218 -4.23 -17.55 12.56
C LEU A 218 -5.41 -16.64 12.90
N MET A 219 -5.80 -16.56 14.18
CA MET A 219 -6.80 -15.59 14.63
C MET A 219 -6.31 -14.16 14.45
N HIS A 220 -5.06 -13.87 14.75
CA HIS A 220 -4.45 -12.56 14.52
C HIS A 220 -4.36 -12.22 13.03
N ILE A 221 -3.96 -13.17 12.18
CA ILE A 221 -3.96 -13.01 10.71
C ILE A 221 -5.38 -12.66 10.23
N TYR A 222 -6.37 -13.41 10.69
CA TYR A 222 -7.76 -13.13 10.33
C TYR A 222 -8.19 -11.73 10.76
N ALA A 223 -8.04 -11.40 12.05
CA ALA A 223 -8.50 -10.15 12.62
C ALA A 223 -7.82 -8.91 12.01
N LYS A 224 -6.54 -9.04 11.63
CA LYS A 224 -5.77 -7.90 11.10
C LYS A 224 -5.90 -7.73 9.60
N PHE A 225 -6.01 -8.82 8.85
CA PHE A 225 -5.93 -8.75 7.39
C PHE A 225 -7.23 -9.08 6.69
N MET A 226 -8.06 -9.97 7.25
CA MET A 226 -9.25 -10.49 6.57
C MET A 226 -10.54 -9.83 7.01
N GLY A 227 -10.69 -9.53 8.31
CA GLY A 227 -11.85 -8.85 8.86
C GLY A 227 -12.07 -9.13 10.34
N ASN A 228 -13.18 -8.67 10.88
CA ASN A 228 -13.51 -8.91 12.28
C ASN A 228 -13.69 -10.39 12.57
N LEU A 229 -13.18 -10.86 13.70
CA LEU A 229 -13.37 -12.23 14.16
C LEU A 229 -14.87 -12.52 14.33
N PRO A 230 -15.39 -13.59 13.75
CA PRO A 230 -16.76 -14.03 14.01
C PRO A 230 -16.94 -14.39 15.50
N PRO A 231 -18.14 -14.18 16.05
CA PRO A 231 -18.41 -14.50 17.46
C PRO A 231 -18.38 -16.01 17.75
N LEU A 232 -18.63 -16.84 16.74
CA LEU A 232 -18.60 -18.29 16.86
C LEU A 232 -17.35 -18.89 16.21
N LEU A 233 -16.69 -19.79 16.94
CA LEU A 233 -15.50 -20.49 16.45
C LEU A 233 -15.77 -21.24 15.14
N GLY A 234 -16.92 -21.91 15.02
CA GLY A 234 -17.29 -22.63 13.81
C GLY A 234 -17.33 -21.74 12.57
N ASP A 235 -17.88 -20.55 12.68
CA ASP A 235 -17.92 -19.59 11.58
C ASP A 235 -16.52 -19.13 11.19
N TRP A 236 -15.65 -18.89 12.18
CA TRP A 236 -14.26 -18.56 11.94
C TRP A 236 -13.53 -19.70 11.21
N CYS A 237 -13.70 -20.95 11.67
CA CYS A 237 -13.11 -22.12 11.00
C CYS A 237 -13.58 -22.24 9.55
N CYS A 238 -14.88 -22.06 9.29
CA CYS A 238 -15.43 -22.10 7.93
C CYS A 238 -14.80 -21.04 7.02
N ARG A 239 -14.69 -19.80 7.51
CA ARG A 239 -14.08 -18.70 6.74
C ARG A 239 -12.58 -18.89 6.53
N MET A 240 -11.86 -19.38 7.55
CA MET A 240 -10.45 -19.74 7.41
C MET A 240 -10.24 -20.82 6.38
N ASN A 241 -11.04 -21.90 6.41
CA ASN A 241 -10.96 -23.00 5.44
C ASN A 241 -11.29 -22.55 4.01
N GLN A 242 -12.19 -21.60 3.82
CA GLN A 242 -12.45 -21.01 2.50
C GLN A 242 -11.21 -20.31 1.91
N SER A 243 -10.44 -19.66 2.76
CA SER A 243 -9.23 -18.92 2.34
C SER A 243 -8.00 -19.83 2.30
N PHE A 244 -7.85 -20.70 3.29
CA PHE A 244 -6.70 -21.60 3.49
C PHE A 244 -7.20 -23.01 3.73
N PRO A 245 -7.46 -23.79 2.67
CA PRO A 245 -8.10 -25.12 2.77
C PRO A 245 -7.21 -26.16 3.42
N ALA A 246 -5.89 -25.96 3.48
CA ALA A 246 -4.93 -26.85 4.10
C ALA A 246 -4.11 -26.10 5.16
N ILE A 247 -4.38 -26.38 6.43
CA ILE A 247 -3.65 -25.83 7.57
C ILE A 247 -3.11 -26.99 8.39
N PHE A 248 -1.80 -27.02 8.61
CA PHE A 248 -1.12 -28.02 9.39
C PHE A 248 -0.48 -27.39 10.64
N ASP A 249 -0.89 -27.82 11.82
CA ASP A 249 -0.24 -27.46 13.07
C ASP A 249 0.65 -28.60 13.53
N THR A 250 1.96 -28.39 13.46
CA THR A 250 2.94 -29.44 13.79
C THR A 250 2.87 -29.86 15.25
N LYS A 251 2.50 -28.95 16.19
CA LYS A 251 2.30 -29.32 17.58
C LYS A 251 1.11 -30.26 17.75
N HIS A 252 0.03 -30.00 17.02
CA HIS A 252 -1.13 -30.88 17.02
C HIS A 252 -0.80 -32.26 16.42
N LEU A 253 -0.06 -32.31 15.31
CA LEU A 253 0.37 -33.56 14.70
C LEU A 253 1.26 -34.40 15.65
N LEU A 254 2.18 -33.74 16.37
CA LEU A 254 3.04 -34.40 17.35
C LEU A 254 2.29 -34.90 18.59
N SER A 255 1.10 -34.37 18.87
CA SER A 255 0.27 -34.81 20.00
C SER A 255 -0.47 -36.13 19.73
N GLY A 256 -0.50 -36.61 18.48
CA GLY A 256 -1.02 -37.91 18.10
C GLY A 256 -0.25 -39.10 18.76
N SER A 257 -0.95 -40.19 19.08
CA SER A 257 -0.41 -41.27 19.94
C SER A 257 0.93 -41.84 19.46
N GLN A 258 1.07 -42.08 18.16
CA GLN A 258 2.29 -42.69 17.60
C GLN A 258 3.49 -41.74 17.60
N LEU A 259 3.28 -40.45 17.26
CA LEU A 259 4.35 -39.47 17.23
C LEU A 259 4.74 -38.96 18.61
N ARG A 260 3.82 -38.99 19.57
CA ARG A 260 4.07 -38.59 20.95
C ARG A 260 5.09 -39.52 21.65
N GLU A 261 5.09 -40.78 21.31
CA GLU A 261 6.08 -41.72 21.81
C GLU A 261 7.49 -41.49 21.27
N LEU A 262 7.56 -41.06 19.97
CA LEU A 262 8.81 -40.79 19.29
C LEU A 262 9.38 -39.41 19.67
N VAL A 263 8.49 -38.43 19.86
CA VAL A 263 8.83 -37.03 20.16
C VAL A 263 8.05 -36.60 21.40
N PRO A 264 8.50 -36.97 22.61
CA PRO A 264 7.77 -36.69 23.84
C PRO A 264 7.74 -35.20 24.19
N ASP A 265 8.75 -34.42 23.82
CA ASP A 265 8.77 -32.96 23.93
C ASP A 265 8.33 -32.34 22.59
N SER A 266 7.12 -31.79 22.60
CA SER A 266 6.51 -31.13 21.44
C SER A 266 6.88 -29.66 21.29
N THR A 267 7.85 -29.12 22.02
CA THR A 267 8.40 -27.79 21.74
C THR A 267 9.06 -27.78 20.37
N LEU A 268 9.01 -26.64 19.66
CA LEU A 268 9.46 -26.55 18.27
C LEU A 268 10.92 -27.01 18.13
N ASP A 269 11.79 -26.54 19.01
CA ASP A 269 13.22 -26.86 18.97
C ASP A 269 13.50 -28.33 19.27
N ALA A 270 12.91 -28.87 20.35
CA ALA A 270 13.11 -30.28 20.73
C ALA A 270 12.53 -31.22 19.66
N ALA A 271 11.36 -30.89 19.13
CA ALA A 271 10.75 -31.64 18.05
C ALA A 271 11.62 -31.65 16.78
N HIS A 272 12.17 -30.49 16.40
CA HIS A 272 13.05 -30.36 15.25
C HIS A 272 14.31 -31.24 15.43
N MET A 273 15.00 -31.10 16.54
CA MET A 273 16.22 -31.88 16.83
C MET A 273 15.94 -33.38 16.82
N LYS A 274 14.83 -33.80 17.43
CA LYS A 274 14.50 -35.24 17.48
C LYS A 274 14.12 -35.81 16.13
N LEU A 275 13.36 -35.08 15.33
CA LEU A 275 13.00 -35.51 13.97
C LEU A 275 14.23 -35.52 13.04
N GLU A 276 15.17 -34.64 13.22
CA GLU A 276 16.42 -34.60 12.48
C GLU A 276 17.27 -35.81 12.85
N GLU A 277 17.40 -36.15 14.14
CA GLU A 277 18.07 -37.36 14.63
C GLU A 277 17.44 -38.64 14.01
N LEU A 278 16.11 -38.75 14.02
CA LEU A 278 15.39 -39.89 13.43
C LEU A 278 15.55 -39.97 11.92
N SER A 279 15.70 -38.83 11.22
CA SER A 279 15.91 -38.83 9.77
C SER A 279 17.29 -39.25 9.34
N VAL A 280 18.30 -39.05 10.18
CA VAL A 280 19.70 -39.45 9.95
C VAL A 280 19.91 -40.94 10.29
N ALA A 281 19.15 -41.47 11.24
CA ALA A 281 19.13 -42.89 11.52
C ALA A 281 18.61 -43.66 10.29
N LYS A 282 19.52 -44.25 9.48
CA LYS A 282 19.15 -45.07 8.31
C LYS A 282 18.15 -46.13 8.75
N PRO A 283 17.02 -46.29 8.04
CA PRO A 283 16.17 -47.45 8.29
C PRO A 283 16.99 -48.72 8.03
N LYS A 284 17.04 -49.66 9.01
CA LYS A 284 17.46 -51.03 8.74
C LYS A 284 16.59 -51.52 7.58
N PRO A 285 17.16 -52.17 6.55
CA PRO A 285 16.35 -52.78 5.53
C PRO A 285 15.35 -53.73 6.23
N ALA A 286 14.10 -53.35 6.26
CA ALA A 286 13.01 -54.22 6.63
C ALA A 286 12.92 -55.27 5.53
N ASP A 287 12.94 -56.55 5.94
CA ASP A 287 12.70 -57.66 5.07
C ASP A 287 11.48 -57.40 4.17
N GLU A 288 11.65 -57.73 2.89
CA GLU A 288 10.63 -57.61 1.87
C GLU A 288 9.39 -58.43 2.25
N ALA A 289 8.45 -57.85 2.94
CA ALA A 289 7.13 -58.44 3.13
C ALA A 289 6.06 -57.32 3.15
N THR A 290 5.35 -57.26 2.01
CA THR A 290 3.99 -56.66 1.87
C THR A 290 3.78 -55.23 2.28
N VAL A 291 4.15 -54.29 1.39
CA VAL A 291 3.47 -53.00 1.26
C VAL A 291 3.07 -52.83 -0.20
N GLN A 292 2.02 -53.50 -0.60
CA GLN A 292 1.18 -53.11 -1.72
C GLN A 292 0.21 -52.09 -1.18
N ASP A 293 0.11 -50.92 -1.87
CA ASP A 293 -0.86 -49.83 -1.67
C ASP A 293 -0.52 -48.65 -0.73
N ALA A 294 0.74 -48.26 -0.62
CA ALA A 294 1.01 -46.84 -0.23
C ALA A 294 1.20 -45.99 -1.51
N PRO A 295 0.47 -44.87 -1.65
CA PRO A 295 0.68 -44.00 -2.81
C PRO A 295 2.13 -43.49 -2.81
N SER A 296 2.85 -43.87 -3.86
CA SER A 296 4.27 -43.55 -4.05
C SER A 296 4.51 -42.02 -3.91
N LEU A 297 5.20 -41.65 -2.83
CA LEU A 297 5.68 -40.27 -2.56
C LEU A 297 6.70 -39.76 -3.61
N SER A 298 7.01 -40.55 -4.64
CA SER A 298 7.86 -40.14 -5.76
C SER A 298 7.28 -39.03 -6.62
N LYS A 299 5.98 -38.71 -6.51
CA LYS A 299 5.33 -37.60 -7.22
C LYS A 299 5.44 -36.25 -6.52
N VAL A 300 5.95 -36.14 -5.30
CA VAL A 300 6.10 -34.90 -4.55
C VAL A 300 7.46 -34.21 -4.85
N ARG A 301 8.17 -34.62 -5.90
CA ARG A 301 9.49 -34.08 -6.26
C ARG A 301 9.50 -32.63 -6.81
N ASN A 302 8.38 -32.01 -6.97
CA ASN A 302 8.29 -30.63 -7.53
C ASN A 302 7.88 -29.58 -6.48
N PHE A 303 8.26 -29.70 -5.22
CA PHE A 303 8.28 -28.53 -4.36
C PHE A 303 9.45 -27.65 -4.83
N PRO A 304 9.18 -26.42 -5.33
CA PRO A 304 10.26 -25.48 -5.60
C PRO A 304 11.02 -25.30 -4.29
N SER A 305 12.34 -25.35 -4.36
CA SER A 305 13.25 -25.22 -3.23
C SER A 305 13.22 -23.78 -2.68
N ILE A 306 12.07 -23.38 -2.11
CA ILE A 306 11.90 -22.11 -1.39
C ILE A 306 12.88 -22.04 -0.21
N THR A 307 13.23 -23.17 0.37
CA THR A 307 14.26 -23.31 1.41
C THR A 307 15.64 -22.79 0.99
N ARG A 308 16.02 -22.88 -0.26
CA ARG A 308 17.34 -22.43 -0.73
C ARG A 308 17.42 -20.92 -1.02
N ALA A 309 16.31 -20.27 -1.35
CA ALA A 309 16.28 -18.83 -1.61
C ALA A 309 16.33 -18.01 -0.30
N ILE A 310 15.89 -18.58 0.83
CA ILE A 310 15.91 -17.93 2.15
C ILE A 310 17.21 -18.22 2.92
N LEU A 311 17.89 -19.34 2.64
CA LEU A 311 19.10 -19.77 3.34
C LEU A 311 20.40 -19.57 2.54
N GLY A 312 20.38 -18.74 1.53
CA GLY A 312 21.50 -18.50 0.62
C GLY A 312 22.50 -17.45 1.08
N SER A 313 22.93 -17.43 2.33
CA SER A 313 24.21 -16.89 2.83
C SER A 313 24.26 -17.00 4.36
N ASP A 314 25.44 -17.13 4.93
CA ASP A 314 25.69 -17.21 6.39
C ASP A 314 25.21 -15.97 7.19
N SER A 315 24.66 -14.96 6.55
CA SER A 315 23.97 -13.82 7.16
C SER A 315 22.47 -14.09 7.47
N ALA A 316 21.88 -15.20 6.98
CA ALA A 316 20.47 -15.50 7.16
C ALA A 316 20.14 -16.04 8.57
N ALA A 317 21.11 -16.53 9.32
CA ALA A 317 20.92 -16.92 10.73
C ALA A 317 20.57 -15.70 11.61
N SER A 318 21.12 -14.53 11.31
CA SER A 318 20.80 -13.27 11.99
C SER A 318 19.39 -12.77 11.66
N ALA A 319 18.97 -12.86 10.38
CA ALA A 319 17.66 -12.37 9.95
C ALA A 319 16.49 -13.21 10.46
N ALA A 320 16.70 -14.53 10.68
CA ALA A 320 15.66 -15.39 11.27
C ALA A 320 15.42 -15.07 12.77
N HIS A 321 16.44 -14.57 13.46
CA HIS A 321 16.35 -14.12 14.85
C HIS A 321 15.56 -12.79 14.96
N GLU A 322 15.65 -11.92 13.96
CA GLU A 322 14.94 -10.64 13.92
C GLU A 322 13.41 -10.79 13.72
N ALA A 323 12.95 -11.88 13.12
CA ALA A 323 11.52 -12.09 12.90
C ALA A 323 10.79 -12.70 14.12
N GLY A 324 11.48 -13.00 15.21
CA GLY A 324 10.88 -13.59 16.43
C GLY A 324 10.22 -14.95 16.24
N ALA A 325 10.39 -15.56 15.07
CA ALA A 325 9.91 -16.89 14.75
C ALA A 325 11.03 -17.64 14.05
N LYS A 326 11.22 -18.90 14.40
CA LYS A 326 12.11 -19.81 13.67
C LYS A 326 11.30 -20.50 12.55
N PRO A 327 10.97 -19.83 11.44
CA PRO A 327 10.06 -20.38 10.42
C PRO A 327 10.63 -21.62 9.72
N THR A 328 11.95 -21.75 9.73
CA THR A 328 12.65 -22.90 9.14
C THR A 328 12.42 -24.18 9.94
N CYS A 329 12.33 -24.11 11.28
CA CYS A 329 12.11 -25.24 12.12
C CYS A 329 10.71 -25.85 11.94
N SER A 330 9.66 -25.01 11.82
CA SER A 330 8.29 -25.50 11.62
C SER A 330 8.12 -26.22 10.28
N LEU A 331 8.66 -25.67 9.19
CA LEU A 331 8.63 -26.29 7.87
C LEU A 331 9.44 -27.58 7.81
N SER A 332 10.63 -27.61 8.43
CA SER A 332 11.46 -28.79 8.49
C SER A 332 10.80 -29.91 9.31
N ALA A 333 10.25 -29.57 10.47
CA ALA A 333 9.53 -30.55 11.31
C ALA A 333 8.31 -31.14 10.58
N THR A 334 7.55 -30.30 9.84
CA THR A 334 6.40 -30.78 9.06
C THR A 334 6.82 -31.67 7.90
N LEU A 335 7.90 -31.32 7.19
CA LEU A 335 8.44 -32.14 6.11
C LEU A 335 8.92 -33.50 6.63
N HIS A 336 9.50 -33.58 7.83
CA HIS A 336 9.88 -34.82 8.46
C HIS A 336 8.66 -35.63 8.89
N ILE A 337 7.67 -35.00 9.48
CA ILE A 337 6.40 -35.66 9.87
C ILE A 337 5.69 -36.23 8.64
N LEU A 338 5.55 -35.42 7.56
CA LEU A 338 4.92 -35.86 6.32
C LEU A 338 5.67 -36.96 5.57
N LYS A 339 6.98 -37.13 5.84
CA LYS A 339 7.77 -38.26 5.30
C LYS A 339 7.61 -39.54 6.09
N MET A 340 7.05 -39.46 7.31
CA MET A 340 6.84 -40.65 8.18
C MET A 340 5.44 -41.25 8.00
N PHE A 341 4.54 -40.55 7.29
CA PHE A 341 3.26 -41.08 6.84
C PHE A 341 3.25 -41.31 5.32
#